data_f9c1f59f47da9df2a7ebe470edac3bef
#
_entry.id   f9c1f59f47da9df2a7ebe470edac3bef
#
_cell.length_a   1.000
_cell.length_b   1.000
_cell.length_c   1.000
_cell.angle_alpha   90.00
_cell.angle_beta   90.00
_cell.angle_gamma   90.00
#
_symmetry.space_group_name_H-M   'P 1'
#
loop_
_entity.id
_entity.type
_entity.pdbx_description
1 polymer ?
#
loop_
_entity_poly.entity_id
_entity_poly.type
_entity_poly.pdbx_seq_one_letter_code
_entity_poly.pdbx_strand_id
1 'polypeptide(L)'
;STPKERALSGKLTPAQSKDKTKKELFLVEGDSAGGSAKQGRDRRYQAILPLRGKVLNTEKTREEEILKNEEINTMIYTIGAGYGSNFDIKDCEYSKVIIMSDADEDGGHIQCLLLTFFYRYMKPLIEDGRLFVALPPLFKIDFGKGKEVKYAYNIEEMQAMTKGKKCEVQRYKGLGEMNADQLCETTMQPGTRTLIRVNIEDAQLAEKRVSVLMGDEVAPRKEWIEENVEFSLEDDYKI
;
A
#
# COMPACT_ATOMS: atom_id res chain seq x y z
N SER A 1 4.47 30.52 -0.94
CA SER A 1 3.80 29.22 -0.80
C SER A 1 3.99 28.68 0.61
N THR A 2 2.92 28.15 1.19
CA THR A 2 2.95 27.52 2.51
C THR A 2 3.81 26.24 2.49
N PRO A 3 4.35 25.77 3.64
CA PRO A 3 5.03 24.49 3.69
C PRO A 3 4.19 23.33 3.13
N LYS A 4 2.87 23.36 3.36
CA LYS A 4 1.91 22.39 2.81
C LYS A 4 1.87 22.43 1.28
N GLU A 5 1.77 23.60 0.68
CA GLU A 5 1.76 23.75 -0.78
C GLU A 5 3.05 23.26 -1.42
N ARG A 6 4.20 23.55 -0.80
CA ARG A 6 5.50 23.07 -1.25
C ARG A 6 5.62 21.55 -1.16
N ALA A 7 5.19 20.95 -0.07
CA ALA A 7 5.24 19.50 0.14
C ALA A 7 4.35 18.73 -0.85
N LEU A 8 3.20 19.28 -1.22
CA LEU A 8 2.23 18.63 -2.12
C LEU A 8 2.50 18.92 -3.60
N SER A 9 3.28 19.96 -3.90
CA SER A 9 3.53 20.39 -5.29
C SER A 9 4.21 19.30 -6.12
N GLY A 10 3.52 18.86 -7.17
CA GLY A 10 4.03 17.90 -8.16
C GLY A 10 4.12 16.45 -7.72
N LYS A 11 3.74 16.12 -6.49
CA LYS A 11 3.80 14.75 -5.95
C LYS A 11 2.44 14.09 -5.83
N LEU A 12 1.50 14.78 -5.19
CA LEU A 12 0.15 14.27 -5.02
C LEU A 12 -0.69 14.48 -6.29
N THR A 13 -1.35 13.42 -6.74
CA THR A 13 -2.46 13.51 -7.68
C THR A 13 -3.76 13.47 -6.87
N PRO A 14 -4.44 14.60 -6.67
CA PRO A 14 -5.58 14.69 -5.74
C PRO A 14 -6.84 14.06 -6.30
N ALA A 15 -7.74 13.63 -5.42
CA ALA A 15 -9.11 13.32 -5.77
C ALA A 15 -9.92 14.60 -6.01
N GLN A 16 -10.90 14.53 -6.87
CA GLN A 16 -11.76 15.68 -7.20
C GLN A 16 -12.76 15.99 -6.08
N SER A 17 -13.27 14.95 -5.42
CA SER A 17 -14.23 15.12 -4.32
C SER A 17 -13.59 15.77 -3.10
N LYS A 18 -14.38 16.57 -2.40
CA LYS A 18 -14.05 17.12 -1.08
C LYS A 18 -14.65 16.29 0.06
N ASP A 19 -15.42 15.27 -0.26
CA ASP A 19 -16.05 14.39 0.74
C ASP A 19 -15.01 13.44 1.35
N LYS A 20 -14.57 13.77 2.56
CA LYS A 20 -13.57 12.99 3.31
C LYS A 20 -14.02 11.56 3.61
N THR A 21 -15.32 11.32 3.67
CA THR A 21 -15.88 9.99 3.98
C THR A 21 -15.81 9.01 2.81
N LYS A 22 -15.52 9.51 1.61
CA LYS A 22 -15.47 8.71 0.37
C LYS A 22 -14.09 8.67 -0.26
N LYS A 23 -13.19 9.57 0.12
CA LYS A 23 -11.86 9.64 -0.49
C LYS A 23 -10.93 8.56 0.02
N GLU A 24 -10.15 8.03 -0.91
CA GLU A 24 -9.11 7.04 -0.65
C GLU A 24 -7.76 7.58 -1.10
N LEU A 25 -6.73 7.36 -0.30
CA LEU A 25 -5.35 7.70 -0.63
C LEU A 25 -4.55 6.42 -0.88
N PHE A 26 -3.98 6.29 -2.07
CA PHE A 26 -3.03 5.24 -2.41
C PHE A 26 -1.59 5.74 -2.27
N LEU A 27 -0.83 5.12 -1.39
CA LEU A 27 0.62 5.29 -1.27
C LEU A 27 1.26 4.22 -2.16
N VAL A 28 1.85 4.64 -3.28
CA VAL A 28 2.29 3.73 -4.33
C VAL A 28 3.81 3.71 -4.44
N GLU A 29 4.40 2.52 -4.39
CA GLU A 29 5.83 2.35 -4.58
C GLU A 29 6.25 2.60 -6.03
N GLY A 30 7.08 3.63 -6.22
CA GLY A 30 7.72 3.94 -7.49
C GLY A 30 6.87 4.72 -8.49
N ASP A 31 7.57 5.32 -9.46
CA ASP A 31 6.94 6.19 -10.47
C ASP A 31 6.19 5.42 -11.55
N SER A 32 6.66 4.23 -11.93
CA SER A 32 6.00 3.40 -12.95
C SER A 32 4.61 2.96 -12.50
N ALA A 33 4.51 2.34 -11.33
CA ALA A 33 3.23 1.95 -10.74
C ALA A 33 2.37 3.17 -10.40
N GLY A 34 2.98 4.25 -9.94
CA GLY A 34 2.30 5.54 -9.70
C GLY A 34 1.65 6.09 -10.96
N GLY A 35 2.30 5.99 -12.12
CA GLY A 35 1.74 6.39 -13.42
C GLY A 35 0.54 5.56 -13.83
N SER A 36 0.64 4.24 -13.72
CA SER A 36 -0.48 3.32 -14.01
C SER A 36 -1.66 3.54 -13.05
N ALA A 37 -1.39 3.76 -11.78
CA ALA A 37 -2.40 4.06 -10.77
C ALA A 37 -3.15 5.37 -11.07
N LYS A 38 -2.44 6.42 -11.49
CA LYS A 38 -3.06 7.69 -11.92
C LYS A 38 -4.04 7.51 -13.09
N GLN A 39 -3.69 6.66 -14.05
CA GLN A 39 -4.55 6.38 -15.19
C GLN A 39 -5.75 5.49 -14.84
N GLY A 40 -5.54 4.48 -13.99
CA GLY A 40 -6.56 3.49 -13.62
C GLY A 40 -7.52 3.91 -12.51
N ARG A 41 -7.20 4.93 -11.74
CA ARG A 41 -7.98 5.36 -10.57
C ARG A 41 -9.37 5.91 -10.91
N ASP A 42 -10.27 5.86 -9.94
CA ASP A 42 -11.46 6.72 -9.95
C ASP A 42 -11.05 8.14 -9.53
N ARG A 43 -11.03 9.04 -10.47
CA ARG A 43 -10.59 10.44 -10.26
C ARG A 43 -11.43 11.20 -9.26
N ARG A 44 -12.67 10.80 -9.05
CA ARG A 44 -13.56 11.45 -8.09
C ARG A 44 -13.11 11.21 -6.66
N TYR A 45 -12.72 9.99 -6.34
CA TYR A 45 -12.53 9.55 -4.97
C TYR A 45 -11.12 9.06 -4.62
N GLN A 46 -10.28 8.78 -5.60
CA GLN A 46 -8.97 8.20 -5.37
C GLN A 46 -7.84 9.19 -5.66
N ALA A 47 -7.02 9.42 -4.66
CA ALA A 47 -5.80 10.20 -4.75
C ALA A 47 -4.58 9.28 -4.80
N ILE A 48 -3.55 9.66 -5.54
CA ILE A 48 -2.32 8.89 -5.70
C ILE A 48 -1.13 9.70 -5.21
N LEU A 49 -0.37 9.12 -4.31
CA LEU A 49 0.90 9.64 -3.84
C LEU A 49 2.01 8.61 -4.11
N PRO A 50 2.81 8.78 -5.17
CA PRO A 50 3.97 7.92 -5.40
C PRO A 50 5.03 8.19 -4.33
N LEU A 51 5.59 7.10 -3.78
CA LEU A 51 6.72 7.16 -2.87
C LEU A 51 8.00 6.86 -3.66
N ARG A 52 8.91 7.83 -3.67
CA ARG A 52 10.17 7.79 -4.40
C ARG A 52 11.32 7.56 -3.44
N GLY A 53 12.25 6.69 -3.79
CA GLY A 53 13.42 6.42 -2.98
C GLY A 53 13.15 5.58 -1.73
N LYS A 54 14.10 5.57 -0.83
CA LYS A 54 14.00 4.78 0.40
C LYS A 54 13.19 5.52 1.46
N VAL A 55 12.15 4.89 1.94
CA VAL A 55 11.44 5.37 3.14
C VAL A 55 12.38 5.25 4.35
N LEU A 56 12.43 6.31 5.15
CA LEU A 56 13.30 6.40 6.30
C LEU A 56 12.90 5.38 7.39
N ASN A 57 13.87 4.75 8.03
CA ASN A 57 13.62 3.93 9.20
C ASN A 57 13.30 4.81 10.42
N THR A 58 12.01 4.98 10.69
CA THR A 58 11.51 5.85 11.76
C THR A 58 11.77 5.31 13.16
N GLU A 59 12.11 4.03 13.30
CA GLU A 59 12.47 3.42 14.58
C GLU A 59 13.81 3.93 15.11
N LYS A 60 14.79 4.11 14.21
CA LYS A 60 16.16 4.50 14.55
C LYS A 60 16.44 6.01 14.39
N THR A 61 15.51 6.74 13.81
CA THR A 61 15.71 8.14 13.46
C THR A 61 15.03 9.06 14.47
N ARG A 62 15.69 10.16 14.83
CA ARG A 62 15.11 11.18 15.71
C ARG A 62 13.93 11.86 15.01
N GLU A 63 12.92 12.24 15.79
CA GLU A 63 11.70 12.90 15.29
C GLU A 63 12.02 14.13 14.43
N GLU A 64 13.00 14.94 14.80
CA GLU A 64 13.43 16.12 14.05
C GLU A 64 13.98 15.76 12.65
N GLU A 65 14.64 14.61 12.51
CA GLU A 65 15.16 14.14 11.22
C GLU A 65 14.07 13.51 10.35
N ILE A 66 13.08 12.87 10.98
CA ILE A 66 11.89 12.32 10.29
C ILE A 66 11.16 13.44 9.57
N LEU A 67 10.97 14.58 10.23
CA LEU A 67 10.30 15.75 9.66
C LEU A 67 11.08 16.43 8.52
N LYS A 68 12.38 16.17 8.42
CA LYS A 68 13.20 16.63 7.29
C LYS A 68 13.08 15.70 6.06
N ASN A 69 12.58 14.47 6.24
CA ASN A 69 12.36 13.57 5.14
C ASN A 69 11.18 14.05 4.29
N GLU A 70 11.44 14.30 3.03
CA GLU A 70 10.49 14.88 2.10
C GLU A 70 9.27 13.97 1.85
N GLU A 71 9.48 12.66 1.75
CA GLU A 71 8.43 11.67 1.55
C GLU A 71 7.48 11.62 2.76
N ILE A 72 8.03 11.59 3.97
CA ILE A 72 7.25 11.58 5.22
C ILE A 72 6.48 12.89 5.38
N ASN A 73 7.12 14.02 5.15
CA ASN A 73 6.43 15.31 5.20
C ASN A 73 5.25 15.38 4.23
N THR A 74 5.46 14.89 3.02
CA THR A 74 4.39 14.86 2.01
C THR A 74 3.23 13.97 2.47
N MET A 75 3.49 12.81 3.07
CA MET A 75 2.45 11.96 3.65
C MET A 75 1.69 12.65 4.78
N ILE A 76 2.39 13.30 5.71
CA ILE A 76 1.77 14.02 6.83
C ILE A 76 0.80 15.10 6.32
N TYR A 77 1.26 15.94 5.41
CA TYR A 77 0.43 17.01 4.85
C TYR A 77 -0.71 16.49 3.98
N THR A 78 -0.49 15.41 3.24
CA THR A 78 -1.52 14.79 2.41
C THR A 78 -2.66 14.22 3.25
N ILE A 79 -2.34 13.50 4.32
CA ILE A 79 -3.34 12.93 5.24
C ILE A 79 -4.07 14.04 6.01
N GLY A 80 -3.36 15.11 6.34
CA GLY A 80 -3.96 16.36 6.83
C GLY A 80 -4.40 16.33 8.30
N ALA A 81 -4.03 15.33 9.07
CA ALA A 81 -4.45 15.12 10.45
C ALA A 81 -3.34 15.38 11.50
N GLY A 82 -2.18 15.87 11.07
CA GLY A 82 -1.02 16.01 11.94
C GLY A 82 -0.25 14.71 12.17
N TYR A 83 0.55 14.66 13.22
CA TYR A 83 1.33 13.48 13.59
C TYR A 83 1.63 13.48 15.11
N GLY A 84 1.99 12.31 15.65
CA GLY A 84 2.35 12.17 17.05
C GLY A 84 1.20 12.54 18.00
N SER A 85 1.49 13.30 19.04
CA SER A 85 0.50 13.75 20.03
C SER A 85 -0.53 14.76 19.47
N ASN A 86 -0.20 15.39 18.36
CA ASN A 86 -1.09 16.34 17.68
C ASN A 86 -1.99 15.71 16.60
N PHE A 87 -1.87 14.41 16.39
CA PHE A 87 -2.71 13.70 15.42
C PHE A 87 -4.17 13.69 15.88
N ASP A 88 -5.06 14.18 15.02
CA ASP A 88 -6.51 14.14 15.22
C ASP A 88 -7.19 13.46 14.02
N ILE A 89 -7.76 12.29 14.25
CA ILE A 89 -8.44 11.49 13.23
C ILE A 89 -9.61 12.23 12.56
N LYS A 90 -10.23 13.17 13.25
CA LYS A 90 -11.33 14.01 12.71
C LYS A 90 -10.88 14.89 11.56
N ASP A 91 -9.61 15.28 11.55
CA ASP A 91 -9.03 16.12 10.49
C ASP A 91 -8.52 15.31 9.29
N CYS A 92 -8.54 13.97 9.37
CA CYS A 92 -8.07 13.11 8.29
C CYS A 92 -8.87 13.34 7.00
N GLU A 93 -8.14 13.58 5.90
CA GLU A 93 -8.73 13.89 4.59
C GLU A 93 -9.27 12.66 3.85
N TYR A 94 -9.02 11.46 4.36
CA TYR A 94 -9.35 10.21 3.68
C TYR A 94 -10.07 9.22 4.58
N SER A 95 -11.01 8.47 3.99
CA SER A 95 -11.66 7.33 4.65
C SER A 95 -10.77 6.09 4.69
N LYS A 96 -9.89 5.95 3.71
CA LYS A 96 -8.90 4.86 3.62
C LYS A 96 -7.55 5.41 3.19
N VAL A 97 -6.50 4.91 3.81
CA VAL A 97 -5.11 5.05 3.37
C VAL A 97 -4.60 3.66 3.02
N ILE A 98 -4.20 3.48 1.77
CA ILE A 98 -3.91 2.16 1.20
C ILE A 98 -2.47 2.13 0.72
N ILE A 99 -1.68 1.23 1.29
CA ILE A 99 -0.29 0.99 0.87
C ILE A 99 -0.32 0.01 -0.30
N MET A 100 0.25 0.40 -1.43
CA MET A 100 0.34 -0.40 -2.63
C MET A 100 1.80 -0.53 -3.06
N SER A 101 2.37 -1.72 -2.85
CA SER A 101 3.77 -2.04 -3.12
C SER A 101 3.89 -3.37 -3.85
N ASP A 102 5.06 -3.63 -4.44
CA ASP A 102 5.34 -4.90 -5.10
C ASP A 102 5.27 -6.07 -4.12
N ALA A 103 4.92 -7.25 -4.62
CA ALA A 103 4.82 -8.49 -3.86
C ALA A 103 6.19 -9.19 -3.71
N ASP A 104 7.28 -8.44 -3.63
CA ASP A 104 8.65 -8.92 -3.43
C ASP A 104 9.22 -8.50 -2.06
N GLU A 105 10.46 -8.86 -1.78
CA GLU A 105 11.15 -8.50 -0.53
C GLU A 105 11.25 -6.99 -0.33
N ASP A 106 11.55 -6.24 -1.39
CA ASP A 106 11.68 -4.78 -1.32
C ASP A 106 10.34 -4.12 -1.01
N GLY A 107 9.25 -4.60 -1.62
CA GLY A 107 7.89 -4.17 -1.31
C GLY A 107 7.48 -4.50 0.13
N GLY A 108 7.80 -5.69 0.62
CA GLY A 108 7.59 -6.09 2.01
C GLY A 108 8.35 -5.21 3.00
N HIS A 109 9.58 -4.82 2.67
CA HIS A 109 10.40 -3.91 3.47
C HIS A 109 9.79 -2.50 3.55
N ILE A 110 9.32 -1.97 2.42
CA ILE A 110 8.64 -0.66 2.37
C ILE A 110 7.35 -0.70 3.20
N GLN A 111 6.56 -1.75 3.09
CA GLN A 111 5.37 -1.94 3.94
C GLN A 111 5.72 -1.88 5.42
N CYS A 112 6.75 -2.60 5.85
CA CYS A 112 7.19 -2.59 7.25
C CYS A 112 7.60 -1.20 7.74
N LEU A 113 8.34 -0.45 6.94
CA LEU A 113 8.75 0.92 7.27
C LEU A 113 7.54 1.86 7.41
N LEU A 114 6.59 1.77 6.48
CA LEU A 114 5.36 2.57 6.53
C LEU A 114 4.47 2.19 7.71
N LEU A 115 4.27 0.91 7.98
CA LEU A 115 3.49 0.43 9.12
C LEU A 115 4.09 0.89 10.45
N THR A 116 5.42 0.86 10.57
CA THR A 116 6.13 1.38 11.75
C THR A 116 5.91 2.88 11.92
N PHE A 117 5.97 3.64 10.82
CA PHE A 117 5.67 5.07 10.84
C PHE A 117 4.24 5.35 11.30
N PHE A 118 3.25 4.69 10.73
CA PHE A 118 1.85 4.88 11.11
C PHE A 118 1.58 4.47 12.55
N TYR A 119 2.17 3.38 13.02
CA TYR A 119 2.04 2.94 14.40
C TYR A 119 2.59 3.96 15.41
N ARG A 120 3.75 4.54 15.10
CA ARG A 120 4.41 5.50 16.00
C ARG A 120 3.78 6.89 15.98
N TYR A 121 3.37 7.35 14.81
CA TYR A 121 2.99 8.75 14.61
C TYR A 121 1.53 8.99 14.22
N MET A 122 0.81 7.96 13.80
CA MET A 122 -0.58 8.04 13.38
C MET A 122 -1.40 6.84 13.86
N LYS A 123 -1.17 6.40 15.09
CA LYS A 123 -1.82 5.22 15.67
C LYS A 123 -3.36 5.26 15.58
N PRO A 124 -4.05 6.38 15.80
CA PRO A 124 -5.50 6.45 15.64
C PRO A 124 -6.00 6.11 14.22
N LEU A 125 -5.18 6.29 13.18
CA LEU A 125 -5.52 5.87 11.82
C LEU A 125 -5.70 4.34 11.73
N ILE A 126 -4.85 3.59 12.43
CA ILE A 126 -4.94 2.13 12.52
C ILE A 126 -6.13 1.73 13.40
N GLU A 127 -6.27 2.33 14.56
CA GLU A 127 -7.35 2.03 15.52
C GLU A 127 -8.74 2.27 14.93
N ASP A 128 -8.89 3.30 14.10
CA ASP A 128 -10.14 3.63 13.40
C ASP A 128 -10.39 2.76 12.14
N GLY A 129 -9.49 1.81 11.85
CA GLY A 129 -9.64 0.86 10.74
C GLY A 129 -9.49 1.47 9.36
N ARG A 130 -8.71 2.55 9.20
CA ARG A 130 -8.53 3.26 7.92
C ARG A 130 -7.26 2.91 7.17
N LEU A 131 -6.35 2.17 7.78
CA LEU A 131 -5.08 1.78 7.14
C LEU A 131 -5.20 0.39 6.55
N PHE A 132 -4.84 0.27 5.27
CA PHE A 132 -4.91 -0.97 4.49
C PHE A 132 -3.62 -1.21 3.72
N VAL A 133 -3.39 -2.47 3.38
CA VAL A 133 -2.41 -2.90 2.38
C VAL A 133 -3.17 -3.52 1.21
N ALA A 134 -2.93 -3.04 0.00
CA ALA A 134 -3.48 -3.65 -1.21
C ALA A 134 -2.67 -4.89 -1.58
N LEU A 135 -3.35 -5.98 -1.88
CA LEU A 135 -2.74 -7.24 -2.29
C LEU A 135 -2.86 -7.39 -3.80
N PRO A 136 -1.77 -7.17 -4.59
CA PRO A 136 -1.79 -7.42 -6.02
C PRO A 136 -1.73 -8.92 -6.29
N PRO A 137 -2.37 -9.41 -7.38
CA PRO A 137 -2.25 -10.80 -7.78
C PRO A 137 -0.83 -11.11 -8.28
N LEU A 138 -0.41 -12.37 -8.10
CA LEU A 138 0.86 -12.86 -8.65
C LEU A 138 0.71 -13.45 -10.06
N PHE A 139 -0.49 -13.93 -10.41
CA PHE A 139 -0.75 -14.58 -11.69
C PHE A 139 -2.02 -14.07 -12.36
N LYS A 140 -1.93 -13.93 -13.68
CA LYS A 140 -3.08 -13.78 -14.57
C LYS A 140 -3.29 -15.09 -15.31
N ILE A 141 -4.52 -15.59 -15.35
CA ILE A 141 -4.88 -16.84 -16.01
C ILE A 141 -5.89 -16.54 -17.11
N ASP A 142 -5.51 -16.79 -18.35
CA ASP A 142 -6.35 -16.61 -19.53
C ASP A 142 -6.79 -17.98 -20.07
N PHE A 143 -8.08 -18.25 -20.02
CA PHE A 143 -8.66 -19.49 -20.51
C PHE A 143 -9.07 -19.44 -21.99
N GLY A 144 -8.78 -18.33 -22.69
CA GLY A 144 -9.05 -18.16 -24.11
C GLY A 144 -10.30 -17.34 -24.41
N LYS A 145 -10.59 -17.18 -25.72
CA LYS A 145 -11.66 -16.32 -26.21
C LYS A 145 -13.02 -16.64 -25.60
N GLY A 146 -13.72 -15.61 -25.14
CA GLY A 146 -15.08 -15.73 -24.57
C GLY A 146 -15.15 -16.28 -23.16
N LYS A 147 -14.00 -16.49 -22.51
CA LYS A 147 -13.91 -16.91 -21.11
C LYS A 147 -13.37 -15.77 -20.25
N GLU A 148 -13.80 -15.78 -18.98
CA GLU A 148 -13.33 -14.80 -18.00
C GLU A 148 -11.85 -15.01 -17.70
N VAL A 149 -11.09 -13.91 -17.62
CA VAL A 149 -9.73 -13.91 -17.10
C VAL A 149 -9.80 -13.99 -15.58
N LYS A 150 -9.00 -14.87 -14.97
CA LYS A 150 -8.90 -15.01 -13.51
C LYS A 150 -7.54 -14.60 -13.02
N TYR A 151 -7.48 -14.24 -11.73
CA TYR A 151 -6.25 -13.88 -11.05
C TYR A 151 -6.02 -14.77 -9.84
N ALA A 152 -4.78 -15.15 -9.61
CA ALA A 152 -4.36 -15.95 -8.46
C ALA A 152 -3.31 -15.21 -7.63
N TYR A 153 -3.39 -15.35 -6.32
CA TYR A 153 -2.54 -14.62 -5.36
C TYR A 153 -1.38 -15.46 -4.82
N ASN A 154 -1.40 -16.76 -5.07
CA ASN A 154 -0.31 -17.68 -4.73
C ASN A 154 -0.24 -18.84 -5.73
N ILE A 155 0.81 -19.65 -5.63
CA ILE A 155 1.05 -20.79 -6.55
C ILE A 155 -0.02 -21.86 -6.40
N GLU A 156 -0.43 -22.18 -5.18
CA GLU A 156 -1.43 -23.21 -4.88
C GLU A 156 -2.77 -22.85 -5.50
N GLU A 157 -3.19 -21.61 -5.37
CA GLU A 157 -4.42 -21.09 -5.97
C GLU A 157 -4.36 -21.15 -7.50
N MET A 158 -3.24 -20.73 -8.09
CA MET A 158 -3.02 -20.82 -9.53
C MET A 158 -3.10 -22.25 -10.03
N GLN A 159 -2.44 -23.20 -9.35
CA GLN A 159 -2.47 -24.61 -9.71
C GLN A 159 -3.88 -25.20 -9.60
N ALA A 160 -4.62 -24.86 -8.57
CA ALA A 160 -5.99 -25.31 -8.40
C ALA A 160 -6.93 -24.78 -9.50
N MET A 161 -6.76 -23.52 -9.91
CA MET A 161 -7.55 -22.91 -10.98
C MET A 161 -7.24 -23.48 -12.36
N THR A 162 -6.01 -23.91 -12.61
CA THR A 162 -5.53 -24.36 -13.93
C THR A 162 -5.59 -25.85 -14.13
N LYS A 163 -5.77 -26.63 -13.08
CA LYS A 163 -5.78 -28.10 -13.11
C LYS A 163 -6.77 -28.65 -14.13
N GLY A 164 -6.27 -29.41 -15.11
CA GLY A 164 -7.08 -30.05 -16.15
C GLY A 164 -7.72 -29.07 -17.15
N LYS A 165 -7.26 -27.81 -17.19
CA LYS A 165 -7.78 -26.79 -18.08
C LYS A 165 -6.70 -26.29 -19.01
N LYS A 166 -7.07 -26.02 -20.28
CA LYS A 166 -6.21 -25.34 -21.24
C LYS A 166 -6.26 -23.84 -20.95
N CYS A 167 -5.13 -23.24 -20.63
CA CYS A 167 -5.03 -21.82 -20.30
C CYS A 167 -3.60 -21.32 -20.51
N GLU A 168 -3.48 -20.00 -20.58
CA GLU A 168 -2.20 -19.30 -20.52
C GLU A 168 -2.05 -18.66 -19.15
N VAL A 169 -0.87 -18.80 -18.54
CA VAL A 169 -0.56 -18.22 -17.22
C VAL A 169 0.55 -17.20 -17.39
N GLN A 170 0.29 -15.97 -16.98
CA GLN A 170 1.28 -14.91 -16.89
C GLN A 170 1.59 -14.64 -15.41
N ARG A 171 2.89 -14.64 -15.04
CA ARG A 171 3.34 -14.22 -13.71
C ARG A 171 3.67 -12.73 -13.72
N TYR A 172 3.15 -12.00 -12.74
CA TYR A 172 3.54 -10.61 -12.50
C TYR A 172 4.76 -10.56 -11.59
N LYS A 173 5.79 -9.81 -11.98
CA LYS A 173 6.99 -9.58 -11.17
C LYS A 173 6.88 -8.33 -10.30
N GLY A 174 6.03 -7.37 -10.71
CA GLY A 174 5.78 -6.15 -9.99
C GLY A 174 4.57 -5.38 -10.54
N LEU A 175 4.15 -4.36 -9.83
CA LEU A 175 3.02 -3.50 -10.21
C LEU A 175 3.25 -2.79 -11.55
N GLY A 176 4.51 -2.50 -11.88
CA GLY A 176 4.89 -1.85 -13.14
C GLY A 176 4.62 -2.69 -14.39
N GLU A 177 4.41 -3.99 -14.28
CA GLU A 177 4.03 -4.87 -15.40
C GLU A 177 2.53 -4.86 -15.70
N MET A 178 1.73 -4.30 -14.82
CA MET A 178 0.29 -4.14 -15.03
C MET A 178 0.01 -2.86 -15.79
N ASN A 179 -0.87 -2.95 -16.81
CA ASN A 179 -1.44 -1.74 -17.40
C ASN A 179 -2.46 -1.09 -16.44
N ALA A 180 -2.90 0.12 -16.77
CA ALA A 180 -3.81 0.88 -15.91
C ALA A 180 -5.12 0.14 -15.61
N ASP A 181 -5.72 -0.51 -16.61
CA ASP A 181 -6.98 -1.25 -16.44
C ASP A 181 -6.80 -2.49 -15.56
N GLN A 182 -5.71 -3.22 -15.72
CA GLN A 182 -5.38 -4.39 -14.89
C GLN A 182 -5.13 -3.97 -13.44
N LEU A 183 -4.37 -2.91 -13.22
CA LEU A 183 -4.09 -2.40 -11.88
C LEU A 183 -5.35 -1.90 -11.19
N CYS A 184 -6.21 -1.20 -11.91
CA CYS A 184 -7.50 -0.75 -11.40
C CYS A 184 -8.37 -1.94 -10.97
N GLU A 185 -8.63 -2.87 -11.88
CA GLU A 185 -9.52 -4.01 -11.66
C GLU A 185 -9.06 -4.91 -10.52
N THR A 186 -7.75 -5.19 -10.44
CA THR A 186 -7.21 -6.16 -9.49
C THR A 186 -6.87 -5.56 -8.12
N THR A 187 -6.54 -4.27 -8.06
CA THR A 187 -5.87 -3.70 -6.89
C THR A 187 -6.52 -2.42 -6.36
N MET A 188 -7.23 -1.67 -7.19
CA MET A 188 -7.74 -0.34 -6.80
C MET A 188 -9.26 -0.24 -6.75
N GLN A 189 -9.98 -0.97 -7.58
CA GLN A 189 -11.43 -0.83 -7.71
C GLN A 189 -12.16 -1.51 -6.54
N PRO A 190 -13.01 -0.78 -5.79
CA PRO A 190 -13.87 -1.39 -4.78
C PRO A 190 -14.72 -2.53 -5.36
N GLY A 191 -14.82 -3.63 -4.64
CA GLY A 191 -15.58 -4.81 -5.03
C GLY A 191 -14.81 -5.86 -5.84
N THR A 192 -13.69 -5.50 -6.48
CA THR A 192 -12.82 -6.44 -7.23
C THR A 192 -11.41 -6.54 -6.67
N ARG A 193 -10.97 -5.51 -5.95
CA ARG A 193 -9.68 -5.49 -5.26
C ARG A 193 -9.68 -6.35 -4.01
N THR A 194 -8.50 -6.73 -3.55
CA THR A 194 -8.28 -7.33 -2.22
C THR A 194 -7.47 -6.39 -1.36
N LEU A 195 -8.05 -5.95 -0.24
CA LEU A 195 -7.38 -5.15 0.77
C LEU A 195 -7.23 -5.95 2.06
N ILE A 196 -6.11 -5.74 2.74
CA ILE A 196 -5.87 -6.24 4.08
C ILE A 196 -5.95 -5.05 5.03
N ARG A 197 -6.89 -5.08 5.99
CA ARG A 197 -6.96 -4.06 7.04
C ARG A 197 -5.83 -4.29 8.03
N VAL A 198 -5.02 -3.27 8.26
CA VAL A 198 -3.96 -3.30 9.25
C VAL A 198 -4.56 -3.10 10.64
N ASN A 199 -4.29 -4.02 11.56
CA ASN A 199 -4.61 -3.87 12.96
C ASN A 199 -3.37 -3.50 13.81
N ILE A 200 -3.57 -3.23 15.10
CA ILE A 200 -2.48 -2.83 15.99
C ILE A 200 -1.43 -3.95 16.14
N GLU A 201 -1.85 -5.20 16.19
CA GLU A 201 -0.95 -6.35 16.30
C GLU A 201 -0.07 -6.49 15.06
N ASP A 202 -0.63 -6.29 13.87
CA ASP A 202 0.12 -6.28 12.60
C ASP A 202 1.19 -5.17 12.60
N ALA A 203 0.84 -3.98 13.07
CA ALA A 203 1.74 -2.85 13.14
C ALA A 203 2.85 -3.06 14.18
N GLN A 204 2.54 -3.64 15.33
CA GLN A 204 3.52 -4.03 16.36
C GLN A 204 4.48 -5.09 15.83
N LEU A 205 3.96 -6.06 15.09
CA LEU A 205 4.77 -7.09 14.44
C LEU A 205 5.69 -6.49 13.38
N ALA A 206 5.21 -5.55 12.58
CA ALA A 206 6.01 -4.81 11.62
C ALA A 206 7.13 -4.00 12.29
N GLU A 207 6.89 -3.39 13.44
CA GLU A 207 7.91 -2.68 14.20
C GLU A 207 9.05 -3.60 14.64
N LYS A 208 8.74 -4.78 15.18
CA LYS A 208 9.74 -5.80 15.50
C LYS A 208 10.55 -6.24 14.29
N ARG A 209 9.91 -6.33 13.16
CA ARG A 209 10.48 -6.72 11.88
C ARG A 209 11.46 -5.68 11.37
N VAL A 210 11.14 -4.41 11.44
CA VAL A 210 12.07 -3.34 11.09
C VAL A 210 13.31 -3.44 11.94
N SER A 211 13.20 -3.74 13.24
CA SER A 211 14.34 -3.99 14.13
C SER A 211 15.22 -5.14 13.65
N VAL A 212 14.62 -6.22 13.15
CA VAL A 212 15.34 -7.37 12.58
C VAL A 212 15.92 -7.06 11.20
N LEU A 213 15.12 -6.44 10.32
CA LEU A 213 15.50 -6.16 8.92
C LEU A 213 16.57 -5.07 8.79
N MET A 214 16.62 -4.10 9.70
CA MET A 214 17.54 -2.95 9.70
C MET A 214 18.67 -3.09 10.70
N GLY A 215 18.76 -4.21 11.44
CA GLY A 215 19.85 -4.53 12.35
C GLY A 215 21.15 -4.88 11.63
N ASP A 216 22.25 -4.91 12.37
CA ASP A 216 23.59 -5.19 11.83
C ASP A 216 23.80 -6.67 11.43
N GLU A 217 22.89 -7.56 11.82
CA GLU A 217 22.91 -8.98 11.48
C GLU A 217 21.99 -9.28 10.29
N VAL A 218 22.58 -9.81 9.21
CA VAL A 218 21.88 -10.09 7.94
C VAL A 218 21.10 -11.41 7.95
N ALA A 219 21.52 -12.40 8.76
CA ALA A 219 20.91 -13.71 8.80
C ALA A 219 19.45 -13.74 9.32
N PRO A 220 19.09 -13.02 10.41
CA PRO A 220 17.70 -12.93 10.87
C PRO A 220 16.74 -12.30 9.88
N ARG A 221 17.25 -11.46 8.95
CA ARG A 221 16.46 -10.82 7.91
C ARG A 221 15.86 -11.80 6.90
N LYS A 222 16.63 -12.81 6.50
CA LYS A 222 16.18 -13.80 5.50
C LYS A 222 15.12 -14.73 6.05
N GLU A 223 15.34 -15.27 7.23
CA GLU A 223 14.40 -16.20 7.87
C GLU A 223 13.04 -15.55 8.10
N TRP A 224 13.08 -14.27 8.41
CA TRP A 224 11.84 -13.56 8.71
C TRP A 224 10.96 -13.28 7.49
N ILE A 225 11.53 -12.95 6.32
CA ILE A 225 10.82 -12.71 5.07
C ILE A 225 10.17 -14.01 4.56
N GLU A 226 10.78 -15.17 4.83
CA GLU A 226 10.27 -16.49 4.42
C GLU A 226 9.13 -17.00 5.33
N GLU A 227 9.13 -16.67 6.62
CA GLU A 227 8.24 -17.30 7.60
C GLU A 227 6.90 -16.59 7.84
N ASN A 228 6.74 -15.31 7.51
CA ASN A 228 5.59 -14.55 8.01
C ASN A 228 5.06 -13.46 7.09
N VAL A 229 4.10 -13.78 6.25
CA VAL A 229 3.17 -12.77 5.74
C VAL A 229 1.74 -13.31 5.83
N GLU A 230 1.21 -13.43 7.03
CA GLU A 230 -0.23 -13.58 7.23
C GLU A 230 -0.76 -12.35 7.98
N PHE A 231 -1.19 -11.35 7.24
CA PHE A 231 -2.09 -10.34 7.74
C PHE A 231 -3.51 -10.91 7.72
N SER A 232 -4.35 -10.52 8.67
CA SER A 232 -5.77 -10.92 8.64
C SER A 232 -6.43 -10.39 7.37
N LEU A 233 -6.88 -11.30 6.50
CA LEU A 233 -7.61 -10.98 5.29
C LEU A 233 -9.03 -10.54 5.68
N GLU A 234 -9.33 -9.27 5.48
CA GLU A 234 -10.69 -8.79 5.44
C GLU A 234 -11.02 -8.42 3.98
N ASP A 235 -12.04 -9.06 3.44
CA ASP A 235 -12.54 -8.71 2.12
C ASP A 235 -12.92 -7.23 2.07
N ASP A 236 -12.51 -6.57 1.01
CA ASP A 236 -12.93 -5.20 0.75
C ASP A 236 -14.39 -5.23 0.36
N TYR A 237 -15.22 -4.74 1.26
CA TYR A 237 -16.64 -4.95 1.23
C TYR A 237 -17.37 -4.62 -0.04
N LYS A 238 -18.20 -5.52 -0.41
CA LYS A 238 -19.45 -5.28 -1.15
C LYS A 238 -20.31 -4.27 -0.38
N ILE A 239 -20.27 -3.02 -0.80
CA ILE A 239 -21.29 -2.03 -0.50
C ILE A 239 -22.25 -2.01 -1.68
#